data_26b5e00f7a378816cbff53926a9a8ffa
#
_entry.id   26b5e00f7a378816cbff53926a9a8ffa
#
_cell.length_a   1.000
_cell.length_b   1.000
_cell.length_c   1.000
_cell.angle_alpha   90.00
_cell.angle_beta   90.00
_cell.angle_gamma   90.00
#
_symmetry.space_group_name_H-M   'P 1'
#
loop_
_entity.id
_entity.type
_entity.pdbx_description
1 polymer ?
#
loop_
_entity_poly.entity_id
_entity_poly.type
_entity_poly.pdbx_seq_one_letter_code
_entity_poly.pdbx_strand_id
1 'polypeptide(L)'
;MPVNYHQIESRLPEYGKRMKEFETALAQAEPALWEQFTRLDEDVAALRAKIEKAEAQLRRLYCAKPVSEPLLTHKAAPLPPAGYTLIAADGSQIVPNRHRPVQFGVINVGLIQARLGSGTAPEVSIQSTLLDPEELLNPEGNLIGEDEVALYRDFAERRALLEAALAAQAPVIALTDGLLDIYQQYSAPQLNFQADMRKIHQQLEARGVISAGYVDKPGAEMLSRMLDLLHTPETDLIAYDDQKRSLRGISDARLLAKLLTVPGERSAVFETVSKGAAQTSLKVHFYYINISLGNTPYLARVEFPAWQIGRASCRERV
;
A
#
# COMPACT_ATOMS: atom_id res chain seq x y z
N MET A 1 28.58 4.42 11.45
CA MET A 1 29.54 3.52 12.16
C MET A 1 30.21 2.62 11.14
N PRO A 2 31.51 2.31 11.24
CA PRO A 2 32.12 1.37 10.32
C PRO A 2 31.56 -0.04 10.55
N VAL A 3 31.26 -0.74 9.46
CA VAL A 3 30.82 -2.13 9.48
C VAL A 3 32.03 -3.04 9.60
N ASN A 4 31.98 -4.01 10.52
CA ASN A 4 33.02 -5.03 10.63
C ASN A 4 32.76 -6.15 9.59
N TYR A 5 33.32 -5.98 8.40
CA TYR A 5 33.17 -6.91 7.29
C TYR A 5 33.62 -8.34 7.60
N HIS A 6 34.70 -8.53 8.37
CA HIS A 6 35.18 -9.87 8.75
C HIS A 6 34.13 -10.66 9.57
N GLN A 7 33.44 -9.99 10.47
CA GLN A 7 32.39 -10.64 11.26
C GLN A 7 31.18 -11.03 10.40
N ILE A 8 30.85 -10.24 9.36
CA ILE A 8 29.77 -10.54 8.42
C ILE A 8 30.20 -11.66 7.48
N GLU A 9 31.41 -11.56 6.89
CA GLU A 9 31.93 -12.52 5.93
C GLU A 9 31.93 -13.94 6.48
N SER A 10 32.39 -14.12 7.74
CA SER A 10 32.41 -15.44 8.40
C SER A 10 31.00 -16.06 8.56
N ARG A 11 29.92 -15.26 8.56
CA ARG A 11 28.53 -15.72 8.70
C ARG A 11 27.80 -15.92 7.38
N LEU A 12 28.32 -15.39 6.27
CA LEU A 12 27.63 -15.45 4.96
C LEU A 12 27.33 -16.88 4.48
N PRO A 13 28.25 -17.89 4.64
CA PRO A 13 27.95 -19.24 4.20
C PRO A 13 26.78 -19.87 4.96
N GLU A 14 26.73 -19.71 6.28
CA GLU A 14 25.62 -20.19 7.10
C GLU A 14 24.31 -19.46 6.79
N TYR A 15 24.39 -18.15 6.65
CA TYR A 15 23.25 -17.33 6.25
C TYR A 15 22.68 -17.76 4.88
N GLY A 16 23.56 -17.95 3.89
CA GLY A 16 23.17 -18.43 2.57
C GLY A 16 22.48 -19.81 2.60
N LYS A 17 23.00 -20.75 3.43
CA LYS A 17 22.36 -22.05 3.64
C LYS A 17 20.96 -21.90 4.24
N ARG A 18 20.81 -21.11 5.30
CA ARG A 18 19.51 -20.87 5.96
C ARG A 18 18.51 -20.18 5.01
N MET A 19 18.96 -19.22 4.20
CA MET A 19 18.12 -18.57 3.18
C MET A 19 17.62 -19.57 2.16
N LYS A 20 18.49 -20.47 1.68
CA LYS A 20 18.09 -21.53 0.73
C LYS A 20 17.08 -22.53 1.36
N GLU A 21 17.28 -22.91 2.62
CA GLU A 21 16.35 -23.74 3.36
C GLU A 21 14.98 -23.06 3.51
N PHE A 22 14.98 -21.78 3.86
CA PHE A 22 13.77 -20.96 3.97
C PHE A 22 13.02 -20.87 2.62
N GLU A 23 13.71 -20.51 1.54
CA GLU A 23 13.11 -20.45 0.19
C GLU A 23 12.57 -21.82 -0.26
N THR A 24 13.27 -22.91 0.08
CA THR A 24 12.79 -24.27 -0.22
C THR A 24 11.51 -24.59 0.54
N ALA A 25 11.43 -24.22 1.83
CA ALA A 25 10.23 -24.42 2.64
C ALA A 25 9.05 -23.61 2.09
N LEU A 26 9.27 -22.34 1.68
CA LEU A 26 8.23 -21.53 1.03
C LEU A 26 7.75 -22.15 -0.28
N ALA A 27 8.67 -22.62 -1.13
CA ALA A 27 8.34 -23.26 -2.39
C ALA A 27 7.54 -24.55 -2.21
N GLN A 28 7.78 -25.30 -1.13
CA GLN A 28 7.00 -26.48 -0.76
C GLN A 28 5.60 -26.16 -0.21
N ALA A 29 5.45 -25.04 0.52
CA ALA A 29 4.18 -24.61 1.07
C ALA A 29 3.24 -23.94 0.04
N GLU A 30 3.82 -23.33 -0.98
CA GLU A 30 3.09 -22.54 -1.99
C GLU A 30 2.01 -23.31 -2.76
N PRO A 31 2.21 -24.59 -3.18
CA PRO A 31 1.15 -25.37 -3.84
C PRO A 31 -0.08 -25.60 -2.95
N ALA A 32 0.13 -25.85 -1.66
CA ALA A 32 -0.98 -26.03 -0.71
C ALA A 32 -1.78 -24.74 -0.53
N LEU A 33 -1.10 -23.58 -0.43
CA LEU A 33 -1.77 -22.28 -0.35
C LEU A 33 -2.55 -21.97 -1.62
N TRP A 34 -1.97 -22.28 -2.78
CA TRP A 34 -2.65 -22.12 -4.07
C TRP A 34 -3.91 -22.99 -4.18
N GLU A 35 -3.82 -24.25 -3.76
CA GLU A 35 -4.96 -25.17 -3.73
C GLU A 35 -6.08 -24.64 -2.81
N GLN A 36 -5.72 -24.14 -1.63
CA GLN A 36 -6.68 -23.52 -0.71
C GLN A 36 -7.34 -22.28 -1.36
N PHE A 37 -6.57 -21.44 -2.02
CA PHE A 37 -7.08 -20.25 -2.71
C PHE A 37 -8.07 -20.61 -3.81
N THR A 38 -7.74 -21.60 -4.64
CA THR A 38 -8.60 -22.02 -5.76
C THR A 38 -9.88 -22.72 -5.32
N ARG A 39 -9.86 -23.43 -4.19
CA ARG A 39 -11.07 -24.09 -3.65
C ARG A 39 -12.12 -23.14 -3.07
N LEU A 40 -11.73 -21.92 -2.73
CA LEU A 40 -12.62 -20.92 -2.10
C LEU A 40 -13.29 -19.97 -3.09
N ASP A 41 -13.18 -20.21 -4.38
CA ASP A 41 -13.63 -19.26 -5.42
C ASP A 41 -15.16 -19.12 -5.56
N GLU A 42 -15.95 -20.05 -5.02
CA GLU A 42 -17.35 -20.25 -5.45
C GLU A 42 -18.37 -19.30 -4.78
N ASP A 43 -18.15 -18.83 -3.54
CA ASP A 43 -19.11 -18.01 -2.82
C ASP A 43 -18.49 -16.80 -2.10
N VAL A 44 -18.35 -15.72 -2.85
CA VAL A 44 -17.79 -14.45 -2.32
C VAL A 44 -18.62 -13.92 -1.14
N ALA A 45 -19.94 -14.09 -1.14
CA ALA A 45 -20.80 -13.56 -0.09
C ALA A 45 -20.57 -14.32 1.24
N ALA A 46 -20.45 -15.64 1.18
CA ALA A 46 -20.14 -16.45 2.34
C ALA A 46 -18.75 -16.15 2.91
N LEU A 47 -17.74 -16.00 2.02
CA LEU A 47 -16.38 -15.60 2.43
C LEU A 47 -16.39 -14.25 3.17
N ARG A 48 -17.08 -13.26 2.62
CA ARG A 48 -17.24 -11.94 3.25
C ARG A 48 -17.90 -12.04 4.62
N ALA A 49 -19.03 -12.77 4.72
CA ALA A 49 -19.75 -12.91 5.98
C ALA A 49 -18.88 -13.54 7.08
N LYS A 50 -18.05 -14.52 6.75
CA LYS A 50 -17.12 -15.13 7.70
C LYS A 50 -16.05 -14.18 8.18
N ILE A 51 -15.47 -13.38 7.26
CA ILE A 51 -14.46 -12.35 7.62
C ILE A 51 -15.09 -11.24 8.45
N GLU A 52 -16.29 -10.77 8.12
CA GLU A 52 -17.02 -9.76 8.89
C GLU A 52 -17.37 -10.25 10.30
N LYS A 53 -17.72 -11.53 10.45
CA LYS A 53 -17.92 -12.16 11.76
C LYS A 53 -16.62 -12.16 12.58
N ALA A 54 -15.49 -12.53 11.96
CA ALA A 54 -14.18 -12.50 12.62
C ALA A 54 -13.76 -11.08 12.98
N GLU A 55 -13.99 -10.10 12.10
CA GLU A 55 -13.74 -8.68 12.35
C GLU A 55 -14.53 -8.18 13.56
N ALA A 56 -15.79 -8.62 13.73
CA ALA A 56 -16.59 -8.27 14.91
C ALA A 56 -16.01 -8.83 16.21
N GLN A 57 -15.51 -10.04 16.20
CA GLN A 57 -15.05 -10.79 17.39
C GLN A 57 -13.61 -10.51 17.79
N LEU A 58 -12.70 -10.37 16.81
CA LEU A 58 -11.28 -10.19 17.07
C LEU A 58 -10.95 -8.74 17.47
N ARG A 59 -10.00 -8.58 18.39
CA ARG A 59 -9.48 -7.25 18.78
C ARG A 59 -8.56 -6.65 17.73
N ARG A 60 -7.81 -7.51 17.03
CA ARG A 60 -6.89 -7.16 15.95
C ARG A 60 -7.13 -8.10 14.79
N LEU A 61 -7.24 -7.53 13.61
CA LEU A 61 -7.34 -8.29 12.36
C LEU A 61 -6.73 -7.45 11.24
N TYR A 62 -5.84 -8.06 10.47
CA TYR A 62 -5.28 -7.45 9.28
C TYR A 62 -5.25 -8.49 8.16
N CYS A 63 -6.21 -8.40 7.23
CA CYS A 63 -6.32 -9.34 6.12
C CYS A 63 -7.04 -8.70 4.92
N ALA A 64 -7.06 -9.40 3.79
CA ALA A 64 -7.91 -9.09 2.66
C ALA A 64 -9.36 -9.53 2.94
N LYS A 65 -10.33 -8.81 2.35
CA LYS A 65 -11.73 -9.23 2.26
C LYS A 65 -12.18 -9.04 0.81
N PRO A 66 -12.67 -10.09 0.10
CA PRO A 66 -13.11 -9.95 -1.28
C PRO A 66 -14.28 -8.96 -1.36
N VAL A 67 -14.35 -8.12 -2.40
CA VAL A 67 -15.42 -7.12 -2.52
C VAL A 67 -16.66 -7.74 -3.18
N SER A 68 -16.55 -8.16 -4.44
CA SER A 68 -17.69 -8.72 -5.18
C SER A 68 -17.29 -9.67 -6.30
N GLU A 69 -16.01 -9.72 -6.66
CA GLU A 69 -15.50 -10.57 -7.74
C GLU A 69 -15.03 -11.91 -7.16
N PRO A 70 -15.19 -13.04 -7.88
CA PRO A 70 -14.59 -14.30 -7.53
C PRO A 70 -13.07 -14.18 -7.32
N LEU A 71 -12.50 -14.99 -6.43
CA LEU A 71 -11.08 -14.88 -6.06
C LEU A 71 -10.13 -15.09 -7.25
N LEU A 72 -10.51 -15.96 -8.18
CA LEU A 72 -9.72 -16.27 -9.40
C LEU A 72 -9.98 -15.30 -10.55
N THR A 73 -10.69 -14.20 -10.30
CA THR A 73 -10.87 -13.16 -11.32
C THR A 73 -9.52 -12.61 -11.75
N HIS A 74 -9.27 -12.64 -13.05
CA HIS A 74 -8.21 -11.89 -13.71
C HIS A 74 -8.81 -11.16 -14.91
N LYS A 75 -8.56 -9.86 -14.99
CA LYS A 75 -9.12 -8.99 -16.03
C LYS A 75 -8.02 -8.20 -16.71
N ALA A 76 -8.07 -8.17 -18.04
CA ALA A 76 -7.18 -7.31 -18.81
C ALA A 76 -7.45 -5.83 -18.51
N ALA A 77 -6.40 -5.00 -18.62
CA ALA A 77 -6.54 -3.56 -18.52
C ALA A 77 -7.47 -3.04 -19.62
N PRO A 78 -8.44 -2.19 -19.29
CA PRO A 78 -9.23 -1.49 -20.30
C PRO A 78 -8.34 -0.54 -21.10
N LEU A 79 -8.78 -0.19 -22.31
CA LEU A 79 -8.11 0.88 -23.04
C LEU A 79 -8.15 2.20 -22.25
N PRO A 80 -7.02 2.91 -22.18
CA PRO A 80 -6.99 4.18 -21.47
C PRO A 80 -7.91 5.20 -22.14
N PRO A 81 -8.52 6.12 -21.38
CA PRO A 81 -9.32 7.20 -21.97
C PRO A 81 -8.47 8.11 -22.85
N ALA A 82 -9.10 8.76 -23.84
CA ALA A 82 -8.46 9.62 -24.85
C ALA A 82 -7.87 10.94 -24.29
N GLY A 83 -7.44 10.97 -23.08
CA GLY A 83 -6.75 12.12 -22.47
C GLY A 83 -7.13 12.28 -21.00
N TYR A 84 -6.10 12.25 -20.17
CA TYR A 84 -6.23 12.48 -18.72
C TYR A 84 -4.93 13.07 -18.18
N THR A 85 -5.04 13.73 -17.05
CA THR A 85 -3.86 14.26 -16.34
C THR A 85 -3.45 13.25 -15.28
N LEU A 86 -2.20 12.79 -15.36
CA LEU A 86 -1.57 11.94 -14.36
C LEU A 86 -0.64 12.82 -13.51
N ILE A 87 -0.78 12.72 -12.19
CA ILE A 87 0.04 13.45 -11.23
C ILE A 87 0.61 12.44 -10.24
N ALA A 88 1.91 12.54 -9.98
CA ALA A 88 2.58 11.77 -8.94
C ALA A 88 3.49 12.68 -8.13
N ALA A 89 3.64 12.40 -6.83
CA ALA A 89 4.57 13.08 -5.95
C ALA A 89 5.43 12.07 -5.22
N ASP A 90 6.69 12.45 -4.99
CA ASP A 90 7.65 11.70 -4.18
C ASP A 90 8.48 12.70 -3.39
N GLY A 91 8.83 12.34 -2.16
CA GLY A 91 9.51 13.23 -1.23
C GLY A 91 10.82 12.66 -0.71
N SER A 92 11.69 13.58 -0.31
CA SER A 92 12.88 13.27 0.46
C SER A 92 12.99 14.17 1.68
N GLN A 93 13.82 13.78 2.64
CA GLN A 93 13.90 14.49 3.92
C GLN A 93 15.33 14.60 4.43
N ILE A 94 15.61 15.67 5.19
CA ILE A 94 16.78 15.81 6.04
C ILE A 94 16.29 15.79 7.48
N VAL A 95 16.76 14.80 8.25
CA VAL A 95 16.39 14.63 9.65
C VAL A 95 17.30 15.51 10.52
N PRO A 96 16.77 16.21 11.54
CA PRO A 96 17.54 17.00 12.46
C PRO A 96 18.61 16.15 13.17
N ASN A 97 19.81 16.71 13.33
CA ASN A 97 20.93 16.00 13.94
C ASN A 97 21.43 16.73 15.17
N ARG A 98 21.23 16.11 16.35
CA ARG A 98 21.65 16.64 17.67
C ARG A 98 23.15 16.91 17.81
N HIS A 99 23.98 16.33 16.93
CA HIS A 99 25.42 16.50 16.93
C HIS A 99 25.90 17.69 16.08
N ARG A 100 24.97 18.41 15.45
CA ARG A 100 25.28 19.63 14.69
C ARG A 100 25.05 20.89 15.53
N PRO A 101 25.87 21.94 15.36
CA PRO A 101 25.67 23.23 16.04
C PRO A 101 24.34 23.89 15.74
N VAL A 102 23.85 23.72 14.51
CA VAL A 102 22.52 24.17 14.07
C VAL A 102 21.72 22.94 13.72
N GLN A 103 20.55 22.84 14.32
CA GLN A 103 19.60 21.78 14.08
C GLN A 103 18.56 22.28 13.09
N PHE A 104 18.33 21.51 12.04
CA PHE A 104 17.33 21.81 11.02
C PHE A 104 16.79 20.53 10.41
N GLY A 105 15.55 20.56 9.96
CA GLY A 105 14.93 19.53 9.15
C GLY A 105 14.46 20.11 7.83
N VAL A 106 14.52 19.36 6.74
CA VAL A 106 14.05 19.78 5.42
C VAL A 106 13.16 18.69 4.84
N ILE A 107 12.05 19.10 4.28
CA ILE A 107 11.17 18.26 3.46
C ILE A 107 11.28 18.76 2.01
N ASN A 108 11.59 17.84 1.09
CA ASN A 108 11.50 18.11 -0.34
C ASN A 108 10.35 17.29 -0.92
N VAL A 109 9.56 17.89 -1.78
CA VAL A 109 8.52 17.20 -2.56
C VAL A 109 8.78 17.47 -4.04
N GLY A 110 9.06 16.42 -4.78
CA GLY A 110 9.06 16.41 -6.23
C GLY A 110 7.66 16.04 -6.74
N LEU A 111 7.15 16.78 -7.71
CA LEU A 111 5.86 16.52 -8.33
C LEU A 111 6.06 16.45 -9.85
N ILE A 112 5.49 15.43 -10.46
CA ILE A 112 5.41 15.27 -11.91
C ILE A 112 3.95 15.30 -12.35
N GLN A 113 3.66 16.08 -13.38
CA GLN A 113 2.35 16.18 -13.99
C GLN A 113 2.45 15.94 -15.49
N ALA A 114 1.68 15.01 -16.01
CA ALA A 114 1.64 14.67 -17.42
C ALA A 114 0.22 14.69 -17.96
N ARG A 115 -0.03 15.43 -19.03
CA ARG A 115 -1.29 15.35 -19.78
C ARG A 115 -1.15 14.30 -20.86
N LEU A 116 -1.61 13.08 -20.57
CA LEU A 116 -1.52 11.95 -21.49
C LEU A 116 -2.47 12.15 -22.67
N GLY A 117 -1.99 11.82 -23.86
CA GLY A 117 -2.73 12.05 -25.11
C GLY A 117 -2.59 13.48 -25.69
N SER A 118 -1.88 14.39 -25.03
CA SER A 118 -1.68 15.77 -25.52
C SER A 118 -0.47 15.95 -26.44
N GLY A 119 0.51 15.04 -26.38
CA GLY A 119 1.81 15.19 -27.05
C GLY A 119 2.75 16.21 -26.35
N THR A 120 2.36 16.79 -25.21
CA THR A 120 3.22 17.70 -24.43
C THR A 120 4.11 16.92 -23.46
N ALA A 121 5.30 17.47 -23.20
CA ALA A 121 6.22 16.91 -22.21
C ALA A 121 5.62 17.02 -20.79
N PRO A 122 5.92 16.09 -19.87
CA PRO A 122 5.57 16.22 -18.47
C PRO A 122 6.19 17.46 -17.83
N GLU A 123 5.45 18.08 -16.93
CA GLU A 123 5.94 19.17 -16.07
C GLU A 123 6.50 18.57 -14.78
N VAL A 124 7.64 19.05 -14.34
CA VAL A 124 8.29 18.65 -13.08
C VAL A 124 8.49 19.88 -12.22
N SER A 125 8.07 19.83 -10.98
CA SER A 125 8.32 20.86 -9.97
C SER A 125 8.92 20.25 -8.70
N ILE A 126 9.72 21.03 -7.99
CA ILE A 126 10.32 20.65 -6.72
C ILE A 126 10.06 21.78 -5.73
N GLN A 127 9.52 21.41 -4.57
CA GLN A 127 9.31 22.32 -3.45
C GLN A 127 10.10 21.84 -2.25
N SER A 128 10.90 22.73 -1.67
CA SER A 128 11.67 22.47 -0.44
C SER A 128 11.13 23.32 0.70
N THR A 129 10.87 22.70 1.83
CA THR A 129 10.37 23.36 3.05
C THR A 129 11.34 23.10 4.19
N LEU A 130 11.80 24.16 4.83
CA LEU A 130 12.54 24.08 6.08
C LEU A 130 11.53 23.95 7.21
N LEU A 131 11.72 22.97 8.10
CA LEU A 131 10.89 22.82 9.29
C LEU A 131 11.15 23.96 10.26
N ASP A 132 10.08 24.55 10.79
CA ASP A 132 10.18 25.60 11.78
C ASP A 132 10.72 25.06 13.12
N PRO A 133 11.36 25.90 13.97
CA PRO A 133 11.94 25.46 15.24
C PRO A 133 10.94 24.72 16.14
N GLU A 134 9.66 25.10 16.10
CA GLU A 134 8.58 24.47 16.86
C GLU A 134 8.24 23.06 16.32
N GLU A 135 8.47 22.81 15.03
CA GLU A 135 8.27 21.50 14.40
C GLU A 135 9.42 20.53 14.68
N LEU A 136 10.59 21.06 15.10
CA LEU A 136 11.75 20.24 15.41
C LEU A 136 11.68 19.56 16.79
N LEU A 137 10.71 19.92 17.62
CA LEU A 137 10.57 19.37 18.97
C LEU A 137 9.24 18.64 19.13
N ASN A 138 9.29 17.45 19.70
CA ASN A 138 8.07 16.73 20.07
C ASN A 138 7.44 17.35 21.35
N PRO A 139 6.20 16.92 21.77
CA PRO A 139 5.54 17.48 22.95
C PRO A 139 6.34 17.36 24.25
N GLU A 140 7.27 16.41 24.34
CA GLU A 140 8.16 16.21 25.48
C GLU A 140 9.42 17.10 25.41
N GLY A 141 9.55 17.94 24.38
CA GLY A 141 10.70 18.83 24.18
C GLY A 141 11.96 18.15 23.62
N ASN A 142 11.83 16.92 23.11
CA ASN A 142 12.94 16.22 22.46
C ASN A 142 12.94 16.53 20.97
N LEU A 143 14.14 16.50 20.38
CA LEU A 143 14.30 16.63 18.93
C LEU A 143 13.61 15.46 18.23
N ILE A 144 12.79 15.77 17.21
CA ILE A 144 12.07 14.77 16.41
C ILE A 144 13.05 13.84 15.68
N GLY A 145 12.63 12.59 15.52
CA GLY A 145 13.39 11.55 14.84
C GLY A 145 12.97 11.35 13.40
N GLU A 146 13.49 10.28 12.83
CA GLU A 146 13.24 9.93 11.42
C GLU A 146 11.76 9.66 11.14
N ASP A 147 11.06 9.01 12.07
CA ASP A 147 9.65 8.63 11.90
C ASP A 147 8.72 9.84 11.87
N GLU A 148 8.96 10.83 12.75
CA GLU A 148 8.17 12.06 12.76
C GLU A 148 8.44 12.91 11.50
N VAL A 149 9.70 13.01 11.07
CA VAL A 149 10.05 13.73 9.84
C VAL A 149 9.46 13.03 8.61
N ALA A 150 9.45 11.69 8.58
CA ALA A 150 8.80 10.93 7.53
C ALA A 150 7.29 11.21 7.47
N LEU A 151 6.62 11.40 8.61
CA LEU A 151 5.21 11.76 8.66
C LEU A 151 4.94 13.17 8.08
N TYR A 152 5.81 14.16 8.37
CA TYR A 152 5.73 15.49 7.73
C TYR A 152 5.93 15.39 6.22
N ARG A 153 6.88 14.58 5.76
CA ARG A 153 7.11 14.34 4.34
C ARG A 153 5.87 13.73 3.67
N ASP A 154 5.35 12.64 4.23
CA ASP A 154 4.16 11.96 3.70
C ASP A 154 2.96 12.90 3.60
N PHE A 155 2.79 13.77 4.58
CA PHE A 155 1.72 14.77 4.55
C PHE A 155 1.96 15.83 3.47
N ALA A 156 3.20 16.30 3.32
CA ALA A 156 3.56 17.29 2.30
C ALA A 156 3.36 16.76 0.87
N GLU A 157 3.71 15.49 0.61
CA GLU A 157 3.47 14.82 -0.67
C GLU A 157 1.97 14.80 -1.03
N ARG A 158 1.13 14.37 -0.08
CA ARG A 158 -0.33 14.28 -0.30
C ARG A 158 -0.98 15.65 -0.48
N ARG A 159 -0.49 16.65 0.23
CA ARG A 159 -0.94 18.03 0.07
C ARG A 159 -0.54 18.59 -1.29
N ALA A 160 0.68 18.36 -1.74
CA ALA A 160 1.13 18.76 -3.08
C ALA A 160 0.31 18.06 -4.18
N LEU A 161 0.02 16.76 -4.03
CA LEU A 161 -0.88 16.03 -4.94
C LEU A 161 -2.28 16.64 -4.98
N LEU A 162 -2.87 16.98 -3.83
CA LEU A 162 -4.18 17.63 -3.77
C LEU A 162 -4.16 18.97 -4.50
N GLU A 163 -3.21 19.85 -4.18
CA GLU A 163 -3.11 21.19 -4.76
C GLU A 163 -2.98 21.11 -6.29
N ALA A 164 -2.11 20.23 -6.78
CA ALA A 164 -1.93 20.02 -8.22
C ALA A 164 -3.19 19.41 -8.87
N ALA A 165 -3.85 18.43 -8.21
CA ALA A 165 -5.05 17.81 -8.74
C ALA A 165 -6.25 18.77 -8.82
N LEU A 166 -6.36 19.73 -7.89
CA LEU A 166 -7.41 20.74 -7.90
C LEU A 166 -7.20 21.76 -9.05
N ALA A 167 -5.96 22.04 -9.41
CA ALA A 167 -5.60 22.98 -10.49
C ALA A 167 -5.62 22.31 -11.88
N ALA A 168 -5.49 20.97 -11.95
CA ALA A 168 -5.31 20.27 -13.20
C ALA A 168 -6.60 20.11 -14.02
N GLN A 169 -6.42 19.92 -15.33
CA GLN A 169 -7.52 19.63 -16.26
C GLN A 169 -8.01 18.19 -16.07
N ALA A 170 -9.31 18.03 -15.83
CA ALA A 170 -9.97 16.73 -15.70
C ALA A 170 -9.99 15.94 -17.03
N PRO A 171 -10.11 14.61 -16.96
CA PRO A 171 -10.05 13.77 -15.76
C PRO A 171 -8.65 13.70 -15.17
N VAL A 172 -8.53 13.61 -13.85
CA VAL A 172 -7.26 13.61 -13.12
C VAL A 172 -7.08 12.28 -12.39
N ILE A 173 -5.88 11.73 -12.48
CA ILE A 173 -5.40 10.57 -11.69
C ILE A 173 -4.25 11.07 -10.82
N ALA A 174 -4.38 10.95 -9.51
CA ALA A 174 -3.35 11.29 -8.53
C ALA A 174 -2.78 10.00 -7.92
N LEU A 175 -1.48 9.78 -8.11
CA LEU A 175 -0.76 8.61 -7.60
C LEU A 175 0.08 8.99 -6.37
N THR A 176 -0.14 8.28 -5.28
CA THR A 176 0.70 8.32 -4.09
C THR A 176 1.71 7.16 -4.16
N ASP A 177 2.98 7.41 -3.89
CA ASP A 177 3.96 6.33 -3.72
C ASP A 177 3.69 5.58 -2.40
N GLY A 178 3.54 4.26 -2.48
CA GLY A 178 3.20 3.41 -1.35
C GLY A 178 1.72 3.32 -1.03
N LEU A 179 1.42 3.17 0.27
CA LEU A 179 0.07 2.95 0.78
C LEU A 179 -0.79 4.22 0.71
N LEU A 180 -2.04 4.06 0.32
CA LEU A 180 -2.99 5.17 0.28
C LEU A 180 -3.36 5.66 1.68
N ASP A 181 -3.59 4.75 2.62
CA ASP A 181 -3.82 5.06 4.02
C ASP A 181 -2.61 4.67 4.88
N ILE A 182 -2.28 5.47 5.86
CA ILE A 182 -1.13 5.25 6.73
C ILE A 182 -1.61 4.64 8.04
N TYR A 183 -1.19 3.41 8.29
CA TYR A 183 -1.54 2.64 9.48
C TYR A 183 -0.54 2.81 10.64
N GLN A 184 0.07 3.99 10.77
CA GLN A 184 1.10 4.24 11.78
C GLN A 184 0.56 4.95 13.02
N GLN A 185 1.13 4.63 14.18
CA GLN A 185 0.77 5.23 15.47
C GLN A 185 1.64 6.46 15.80
N TYR A 186 2.37 6.99 14.85
CA TYR A 186 3.25 8.13 15.08
C TYR A 186 2.45 9.44 15.12
N SER A 187 2.89 10.36 15.97
CA SER A 187 2.37 11.71 16.04
C SER A 187 3.48 12.70 15.69
N ALA A 188 3.18 13.64 14.82
CA ALA A 188 4.04 14.80 14.60
C ALA A 188 3.44 16.00 15.35
N PRO A 189 4.27 16.87 15.95
CA PRO A 189 3.81 17.89 16.91
C PRO A 189 2.72 18.83 16.39
N GLN A 190 2.78 19.19 15.11
CA GLN A 190 1.88 20.18 14.51
C GLN A 190 0.82 19.54 13.60
N LEU A 191 0.76 18.21 13.50
CA LEU A 191 -0.15 17.53 12.58
C LEU A 191 -1.25 16.77 13.33
N ASN A 192 -2.50 17.14 13.09
CA ASN A 192 -3.61 16.23 13.29
C ASN A 192 -3.75 15.34 12.05
N PHE A 193 -2.74 14.47 11.86
CA PHE A 193 -2.53 13.73 10.63
C PHE A 193 -3.79 13.03 10.12
N GLN A 194 -4.52 12.34 11.01
CA GLN A 194 -5.75 11.63 10.61
C GLN A 194 -6.86 12.57 10.14
N ALA A 195 -7.06 13.70 10.81
CA ALA A 195 -8.08 14.66 10.42
C ALA A 195 -7.73 15.36 9.12
N ASP A 196 -6.46 15.70 8.93
CA ASP A 196 -6.00 16.40 7.74
C ASP A 196 -5.98 15.49 6.52
N MET A 197 -5.56 14.23 6.66
CA MET A 197 -5.67 13.22 5.62
C MET A 197 -7.12 13.00 5.18
N ARG A 198 -8.04 12.94 6.13
CA ARG A 198 -9.48 12.84 5.83
C ARG A 198 -9.98 14.01 4.99
N LYS A 199 -9.57 15.25 5.31
CA LYS A 199 -9.90 16.44 4.53
C LYS A 199 -9.35 16.35 3.11
N ILE A 200 -8.09 15.89 2.95
CA ILE A 200 -7.48 15.69 1.63
C ILE A 200 -8.33 14.72 0.79
N HIS A 201 -8.67 13.56 1.33
CA HIS A 201 -9.49 12.58 0.61
C HIS A 201 -10.88 13.11 0.27
N GLN A 202 -11.54 13.85 1.18
CA GLN A 202 -12.84 14.48 0.91
C GLN A 202 -12.78 15.51 -0.23
N GLN A 203 -11.71 16.29 -0.32
CA GLN A 203 -11.54 17.27 -1.39
C GLN A 203 -11.25 16.59 -2.74
N LEU A 204 -10.43 15.53 -2.75
CA LEU A 204 -10.19 14.73 -3.96
C LEU A 204 -11.49 14.07 -4.45
N GLU A 205 -12.29 13.51 -3.52
CA GLU A 205 -13.60 12.92 -3.82
C GLU A 205 -14.56 13.97 -4.42
N ALA A 206 -14.72 15.12 -3.77
CA ALA A 206 -15.60 16.20 -4.22
C ALA A 206 -15.23 16.71 -5.62
N ARG A 207 -13.95 16.72 -5.95
CA ARG A 207 -13.44 17.12 -7.27
C ARG A 207 -13.55 16.00 -8.32
N GLY A 208 -13.84 14.76 -7.90
CA GLY A 208 -13.89 13.60 -8.79
C GLY A 208 -12.51 13.13 -9.28
N VAL A 209 -11.46 13.44 -8.51
CA VAL A 209 -10.10 12.98 -8.78
C VAL A 209 -10.01 11.49 -8.52
N ILE A 210 -9.38 10.75 -9.42
CA ILE A 210 -9.04 9.35 -9.22
C ILE A 210 -7.76 9.29 -8.38
N SER A 211 -7.88 8.91 -7.11
CA SER A 211 -6.75 8.79 -6.18
C SER A 211 -6.33 7.33 -6.03
N ALA A 212 -5.06 7.03 -6.17
CA ALA A 212 -4.54 5.69 -6.01
C ALA A 212 -3.19 5.67 -5.28
N GLY A 213 -3.01 4.68 -4.40
CA GLY A 213 -1.71 4.30 -3.86
C GLY A 213 -1.07 3.23 -4.73
N TYR A 214 0.19 3.39 -5.04
CA TYR A 214 0.96 2.44 -5.85
C TYR A 214 2.07 1.83 -5.00
N VAL A 215 2.00 0.52 -4.78
CA VAL A 215 2.99 -0.22 -4.00
C VAL A 215 3.80 -1.10 -4.94
N ASP A 216 5.04 -0.70 -5.18
CA ASP A 216 6.00 -1.53 -5.91
C ASP A 216 6.49 -2.69 -5.04
N LYS A 217 6.70 -3.86 -5.64
CA LYS A 217 7.17 -5.07 -4.95
C LYS A 217 6.43 -5.38 -3.64
N PRO A 218 5.10 -5.54 -3.65
CA PRO A 218 4.33 -5.70 -2.43
C PRO A 218 4.70 -7.00 -1.70
N GLY A 219 5.19 -6.85 -0.46
CA GLY A 219 5.52 -7.96 0.44
C GLY A 219 4.36 -8.38 1.36
N ALA A 220 3.17 -7.82 1.17
CA ALA A 220 2.02 -8.10 2.04
C ALA A 220 1.54 -9.56 1.90
N GLU A 221 1.01 -10.07 3.02
CA GLU A 221 0.46 -11.43 3.16
C GLU A 221 -1.05 -11.37 3.48
N MET A 222 -1.78 -10.43 2.91
CA MET A 222 -3.18 -10.17 3.26
C MET A 222 -4.10 -11.30 2.77
N LEU A 223 -3.83 -11.87 1.59
CA LEU A 223 -4.58 -13.01 1.05
C LEU A 223 -4.27 -14.28 1.83
N SER A 224 -3.01 -14.55 2.15
CA SER A 224 -2.66 -15.73 2.95
C SER A 224 -3.25 -15.66 4.36
N ARG A 225 -3.35 -14.48 4.96
CA ARG A 225 -4.05 -14.25 6.23
C ARG A 225 -5.56 -14.47 6.11
N MET A 226 -6.16 -14.02 5.03
CA MET A 226 -7.56 -14.28 4.70
C MET A 226 -7.82 -15.79 4.60
N LEU A 227 -6.97 -16.52 3.88
CA LEU A 227 -7.12 -17.97 3.70
C LEU A 227 -7.02 -18.72 5.02
N ASP A 228 -6.03 -18.39 5.84
CA ASP A 228 -5.85 -18.99 7.16
C ASP A 228 -7.06 -18.75 8.08
N LEU A 229 -7.58 -17.51 8.09
CA LEU A 229 -8.79 -17.15 8.81
C LEU A 229 -10.01 -17.93 8.32
N LEU A 230 -10.17 -18.08 7.00
CA LEU A 230 -11.29 -18.80 6.38
C LEU A 230 -11.24 -20.32 6.66
N HIS A 231 -10.06 -20.90 6.89
CA HIS A 231 -9.90 -22.28 7.29
C HIS A 231 -10.05 -22.51 8.80
N THR A 232 -9.95 -21.44 9.60
CA THR A 232 -10.13 -21.52 11.06
C THR A 232 -11.60 -21.84 11.38
N PRO A 233 -11.90 -22.88 12.18
CA PRO A 233 -13.25 -23.16 12.64
C PRO A 233 -13.84 -21.96 13.40
N GLU A 234 -15.14 -21.73 13.29
CA GLU A 234 -15.82 -20.61 13.97
C GLU A 234 -15.66 -20.66 15.50
N THR A 235 -15.59 -21.86 16.08
CA THR A 235 -15.34 -22.08 17.52
C THR A 235 -13.98 -21.56 17.97
N ASP A 236 -13.01 -21.52 17.06
CA ASP A 236 -11.61 -21.23 17.35
C ASP A 236 -11.23 -19.81 16.95
N LEU A 237 -12.15 -19.05 16.33
CA LEU A 237 -11.89 -17.68 15.89
C LEU A 237 -11.40 -16.76 17.00
N ILE A 238 -11.95 -16.89 18.22
CA ILE A 238 -11.55 -16.04 19.37
C ILE A 238 -10.08 -16.29 19.76
N ALA A 239 -9.58 -17.51 19.54
CA ALA A 239 -8.20 -17.90 19.82
C ALA A 239 -7.27 -17.70 18.61
N TYR A 240 -7.78 -17.16 17.52
CA TYR A 240 -6.97 -16.91 16.31
C TYR A 240 -5.79 -15.99 16.60
N ASP A 241 -4.61 -16.46 16.25
CA ASP A 241 -3.36 -15.74 16.42
C ASP A 241 -2.58 -15.71 15.08
N ASP A 242 -2.57 -14.55 14.45
CA ASP A 242 -1.88 -14.34 13.18
C ASP A 242 -0.39 -14.71 13.21
N GLN A 243 0.25 -14.65 14.39
CA GLN A 243 1.67 -15.01 14.52
C GLN A 243 1.91 -16.52 14.48
N LYS A 244 0.89 -17.33 14.70
CA LYS A 244 0.97 -18.80 14.71
C LYS A 244 0.55 -19.45 13.39
N ARG A 245 0.31 -18.64 12.35
CA ARG A 245 -0.06 -19.17 11.03
C ARG A 245 0.99 -20.12 10.47
N SER A 246 0.52 -21.20 9.87
CA SER A 246 1.38 -22.21 9.26
C SER A 246 2.00 -21.77 7.93
N LEU A 247 1.35 -20.86 7.20
CA LEU A 247 1.71 -20.40 5.85
C LEU A 247 2.17 -18.94 5.86
N ARG A 248 3.23 -18.66 6.63
CA ARG A 248 3.86 -17.34 6.68
C ARG A 248 4.97 -17.19 5.63
N GLY A 249 5.21 -15.95 5.19
CA GLY A 249 6.32 -15.62 4.28
C GLY A 249 5.97 -15.75 2.80
N ILE A 250 4.76 -16.20 2.44
CA ILE A 250 4.30 -16.20 1.05
C ILE A 250 3.53 -14.90 0.82
N SER A 251 4.13 -13.98 0.08
CA SER A 251 3.46 -12.72 -0.28
C SER A 251 2.29 -12.96 -1.24
N ASP A 252 1.32 -12.07 -1.18
CA ASP A 252 0.17 -12.08 -2.10
C ASP A 252 0.62 -12.00 -3.56
N ALA A 253 1.66 -11.20 -3.85
CA ALA A 253 2.24 -11.12 -5.19
C ALA A 253 2.78 -12.46 -5.67
N ARG A 254 3.46 -13.22 -4.80
CA ARG A 254 3.96 -14.57 -5.13
C ARG A 254 2.82 -15.56 -5.38
N LEU A 255 1.75 -15.50 -4.57
CA LEU A 255 0.56 -16.31 -4.76
C LEU A 255 -0.13 -16.01 -6.08
N LEU A 256 -0.37 -14.72 -6.37
CA LEU A 256 -1.12 -14.27 -7.55
C LEU A 256 -0.29 -14.29 -8.85
N ALA A 257 1.03 -14.41 -8.79
CA ALA A 257 1.85 -14.56 -10.00
C ALA A 257 1.49 -15.79 -10.84
N LYS A 258 0.83 -16.79 -10.22
CA LYS A 258 0.29 -17.97 -10.94
C LYS A 258 -0.99 -17.65 -11.71
N LEU A 259 -1.74 -16.65 -11.28
CA LEU A 259 -2.99 -16.21 -11.89
C LEU A 259 -2.75 -15.12 -12.94
N LEU A 260 -1.98 -14.11 -12.58
CA LEU A 260 -1.75 -12.92 -13.39
C LEU A 260 -0.51 -13.10 -14.26
N THR A 261 -0.65 -13.88 -15.33
CA THR A 261 0.48 -14.25 -16.21
C THR A 261 0.67 -13.30 -17.39
N VAL A 262 -0.36 -12.53 -17.74
CA VAL A 262 -0.31 -11.60 -18.87
C VAL A 262 -0.09 -10.16 -18.37
N PRO A 263 0.84 -9.40 -18.97
CA PRO A 263 1.02 -7.99 -18.62
C PRO A 263 -0.27 -7.18 -18.75
N GLY A 264 -0.54 -6.32 -17.78
CA GLY A 264 -1.76 -5.51 -17.70
C GLY A 264 -2.97 -6.21 -17.06
N GLU A 265 -2.91 -7.51 -16.78
CA GLU A 265 -3.98 -8.19 -16.05
C GLU A 265 -3.98 -7.77 -14.57
N ARG A 266 -5.19 -7.58 -14.02
CA ARG A 266 -5.42 -7.35 -12.59
C ARG A 266 -6.16 -8.50 -11.92
N SER A 267 -5.94 -8.67 -10.64
CA SER A 267 -6.69 -9.61 -9.80
C SER A 267 -8.12 -9.12 -9.49
N ALA A 268 -8.89 -9.95 -8.79
CA ALA A 268 -10.08 -9.52 -8.06
C ALA A 268 -9.77 -8.31 -7.17
N VAL A 269 -10.82 -7.53 -6.85
CA VAL A 269 -10.74 -6.40 -5.91
C VAL A 269 -10.99 -6.89 -4.50
N PHE A 270 -10.14 -6.45 -3.59
CA PHE A 270 -10.22 -6.73 -2.16
C PHE A 270 -10.35 -5.44 -1.35
N GLU A 271 -11.00 -5.53 -0.20
CA GLU A 271 -11.03 -4.51 0.84
C GLU A 271 -9.92 -4.81 1.86
N THR A 272 -9.21 -3.79 2.31
CA THR A 272 -8.29 -3.91 3.45
C THR A 272 -9.08 -3.94 4.74
N VAL A 273 -9.04 -5.07 5.44
CA VAL A 273 -9.51 -5.16 6.83
C VAL A 273 -8.32 -4.87 7.73
N SER A 274 -8.42 -3.80 8.52
CA SER A 274 -7.38 -3.42 9.48
C SER A 274 -8.03 -2.97 10.78
N LYS A 275 -8.21 -3.89 11.73
CA LYS A 275 -8.79 -3.62 13.04
C LYS A 275 -7.71 -3.55 14.10
N GLY A 276 -7.77 -2.53 14.94
CA GLY A 276 -6.82 -2.32 16.04
C GLY A 276 -5.56 -1.54 15.68
N ALA A 277 -5.48 -1.00 14.47
CA ALA A 277 -4.52 0.03 14.08
C ALA A 277 -5.18 1.41 14.03
N ALA A 278 -4.41 2.46 14.20
CA ALA A 278 -4.88 3.81 13.96
C ALA A 278 -5.14 3.98 12.44
N GLN A 279 -6.34 4.41 12.08
CA GLN A 279 -6.75 4.57 10.68
C GLN A 279 -7.35 5.97 10.47
N THR A 280 -7.24 6.47 9.25
CA THR A 280 -7.91 7.71 8.84
C THR A 280 -9.42 7.54 8.65
N SER A 281 -9.98 6.36 8.89
CA SER A 281 -11.35 5.95 8.56
C SER A 281 -11.63 5.83 7.03
N LEU A 282 -10.61 5.88 6.20
CA LEU A 282 -10.73 5.64 4.78
C LEU A 282 -10.95 4.14 4.52
N LYS A 283 -12.03 3.79 3.84
CA LYS A 283 -12.19 2.44 3.32
C LYS A 283 -11.31 2.27 2.09
N VAL A 284 -10.27 1.46 2.21
CA VAL A 284 -9.30 1.19 1.14
C VAL A 284 -9.63 -0.13 0.47
N HIS A 285 -9.77 -0.10 -0.84
CA HIS A 285 -9.80 -1.26 -1.71
C HIS A 285 -8.48 -1.40 -2.44
N PHE A 286 -8.14 -2.61 -2.84
CA PHE A 286 -6.92 -2.85 -3.60
C PHE A 286 -7.07 -4.02 -4.57
N TYR A 287 -6.20 -4.04 -5.55
CA TYR A 287 -5.96 -5.19 -6.45
C TYR A 287 -4.47 -5.29 -6.77
N TYR A 288 -4.08 -6.44 -7.27
CA TYR A 288 -2.75 -6.65 -7.83
C TYR A 288 -2.82 -6.56 -9.35
N ILE A 289 -1.80 -5.98 -9.95
CA ILE A 289 -1.68 -5.85 -11.41
C ILE A 289 -0.31 -6.35 -11.86
N ASN A 290 -0.29 -7.09 -12.97
CA ASN A 290 0.96 -7.50 -13.60
C ASN A 290 1.50 -6.35 -14.47
N ILE A 291 2.61 -5.77 -14.06
CA ILE A 291 3.29 -4.67 -14.76
C ILE A 291 4.58 -5.12 -15.46
N SER A 292 4.77 -6.43 -15.65
CA SER A 292 5.96 -6.95 -16.30
C SER A 292 6.09 -6.47 -17.74
N LEU A 293 7.33 -6.25 -18.15
CA LEU A 293 7.70 -6.00 -19.55
C LEU A 293 8.28 -7.25 -20.23
N GLY A 294 8.28 -8.38 -19.54
CA GLY A 294 8.85 -9.65 -19.98
C GLY A 294 7.99 -10.84 -19.59
N ASN A 295 8.57 -12.04 -19.66
CA ASN A 295 7.84 -13.31 -19.45
C ASN A 295 7.63 -13.67 -17.96
N THR A 296 8.33 -13.04 -17.04
CA THR A 296 8.16 -13.29 -15.61
C THR A 296 7.18 -12.27 -15.04
N PRO A 297 6.08 -12.71 -14.39
CA PRO A 297 5.14 -11.79 -13.77
C PRO A 297 5.83 -10.90 -12.73
N TYR A 298 5.57 -9.61 -12.82
CA TYR A 298 5.99 -8.62 -11.85
C TYR A 298 4.76 -7.88 -11.37
N LEU A 299 4.37 -8.14 -10.11
CA LEU A 299 3.12 -7.63 -9.59
C LEU A 299 3.34 -6.39 -8.73
N ALA A 300 2.55 -5.37 -9.00
CA ALA A 300 2.36 -4.23 -8.12
C ALA A 300 0.99 -4.30 -7.44
N ARG A 301 0.82 -3.65 -6.29
CA ARG A 301 -0.48 -3.46 -5.65
C ARG A 301 -0.95 -2.03 -5.88
N VAL A 302 -2.19 -1.88 -6.31
CA VAL A 302 -2.86 -0.59 -6.46
C VAL A 302 -3.95 -0.50 -5.41
N GLU A 303 -3.89 0.54 -4.58
CA GLU A 303 -4.89 0.87 -3.58
C GLU A 303 -5.74 2.04 -4.03
N PHE A 304 -7.02 2.04 -3.67
CA PHE A 304 -7.93 3.12 -4.00
C PHE A 304 -9.07 3.21 -2.97
N PRO A 305 -9.66 4.40 -2.76
CA PRO A 305 -10.79 4.57 -1.86
C PRO A 305 -12.02 3.80 -2.36
N ALA A 306 -12.79 3.23 -1.44
CA ALA A 306 -13.99 2.45 -1.77
C ALA A 306 -15.02 3.21 -2.61
N TRP A 307 -15.13 4.53 -2.45
CA TRP A 307 -16.05 5.37 -3.23
C TRP A 307 -15.70 5.47 -4.73
N GLN A 308 -14.50 5.02 -5.12
CA GLN A 308 -14.08 5.00 -6.53
C GLN A 308 -14.46 3.72 -7.27
N ILE A 309 -15.04 2.71 -6.61
CA ILE A 309 -15.55 1.53 -7.31
C ILE A 309 -16.48 1.95 -8.43
N GLY A 310 -16.20 1.47 -9.64
CA GLY A 310 -16.92 1.84 -10.85
C GLY A 310 -16.43 3.11 -11.55
N ARG A 311 -15.53 3.88 -10.95
CA ARG A 311 -14.96 5.09 -11.58
C ARG A 311 -13.57 4.86 -12.19
N ALA A 312 -12.67 4.23 -11.44
CA ALA A 312 -11.25 4.07 -11.82
C ALA A 312 -10.88 2.65 -12.28
N SER A 313 -11.42 1.64 -11.62
CA SER A 313 -11.02 0.25 -11.83
C SER A 313 -12.02 -0.58 -12.62
N CYS A 314 -13.24 -0.08 -12.87
CA CYS A 314 -14.37 -0.86 -13.36
C CYS A 314 -15.18 -0.16 -14.45
N ARG A 315 -14.62 0.81 -15.19
CA ARG A 315 -15.29 1.21 -16.43
C ARG A 315 -15.12 0.12 -17.49
N GLU A 316 -15.74 -1.03 -17.24
CA GLU A 316 -16.41 -1.75 -18.29
C GLU A 316 -17.64 -0.91 -18.69
N ARG A 317 -17.51 -0.10 -19.70
CA ARG A 317 -18.65 0.27 -20.54
C ARG A 317 -18.16 0.38 -21.97
N VAL A 318 -18.62 -0.65 -22.71
CA VAL A 318 -18.97 -0.70 -24.14
C VAL A 318 -17.99 -0.03 -25.08
#